data_454ac49119bf709bb3217753e3679000
#
_entry.id   454ac49119bf709bb3217753e3679000
#
_cell.length_a   1.000
_cell.length_b   1.000
_cell.length_c   1.000
_cell.angle_alpha   90.00
_cell.angle_beta   90.00
_cell.angle_gamma   90.00
#
_symmetry.space_group_name_H-M   'P 1'
#
loop_
_entity.id
_entity.type
_entity.pdbx_description
1 polymer ?
#
loop_
_entity_poly.entity_id
_entity_poly.type
_entity_poly.pdbx_seq_one_letter_code
_entity_poly.pdbx_strand_id
1 'polypeptide(L)'
;MANRIKKQAYVNVNQILFNTDPQVSVGILVSDTGITAGDDGRKIVKAGTPMAGSLEARGTAFTKASEGVVGVLLHDVDVTAGAENGTLLIFGFVDLNKVDTTAAALITSGVKTALKGGVTFLK
;
A
#
# COMPACT_ATOMS: atom_id res chain seq x y z
N MET A 1 21.36 21.19 6.18
CA MET A 1 20.34 21.17 5.19
C MET A 1 20.55 20.08 4.18
N ALA A 2 21.74 19.95 3.67
CA ALA A 2 22.01 18.91 2.69
C ALA A 2 21.68 17.51 3.20
N ASN A 3 21.82 17.26 4.49
CA ASN A 3 21.57 15.93 5.03
C ASN A 3 20.11 15.52 4.93
N ARG A 4 19.19 16.47 4.89
CA ARG A 4 17.79 16.10 4.70
C ARG A 4 17.58 15.47 3.34
N ILE A 5 18.23 16.00 2.37
CA ILE A 5 18.12 15.48 1.01
C ILE A 5 18.65 14.07 0.95
N LYS A 6 19.74 13.82 1.63
CA LYS A 6 20.31 12.48 1.64
C LYS A 6 19.36 11.48 2.27
N LYS A 7 18.71 11.85 3.35
CA LYS A 7 17.78 10.95 3.98
C LYS A 7 16.67 10.56 3.03
N GLN A 8 16.19 11.51 2.26
CA GLN A 8 15.14 11.22 1.32
C GLN A 8 15.58 10.31 0.22
N ALA A 9 16.85 10.32 -0.09
CA ALA A 9 17.36 9.51 -1.18
C ALA A 9 17.14 8.04 -0.96
N TYR A 10 17.06 7.59 0.29
CA TYR A 10 16.83 6.19 0.53
C TYR A 10 15.51 5.84 1.15
N VAL A 11 14.64 6.78 1.20
CA VAL A 11 13.39 6.54 1.87
C VAL A 11 12.59 5.49 1.15
N ASN A 12 12.46 5.61 -0.14
CA ASN A 12 11.56 4.73 -0.82
C ASN A 12 11.77 4.77 -2.32
N VAL A 13 12.17 3.64 -2.86
CA VAL A 13 12.37 3.55 -4.31
C VAL A 13 11.06 3.33 -5.05
N ASN A 14 10.00 2.92 -4.34
CA ASN A 14 8.70 2.65 -4.94
C ASN A 14 7.67 3.65 -4.49
N GLN A 15 7.94 4.93 -4.75
CA GLN A 15 7.02 5.99 -4.38
C GLN A 15 5.82 5.98 -5.32
N ILE A 16 4.65 5.64 -4.79
CA ILE A 16 3.43 5.52 -5.59
C ILE A 16 2.58 6.80 -5.56
N LEU A 17 2.92 7.75 -4.71
CA LEU A 17 2.09 8.95 -4.58
C LEU A 17 2.29 9.88 -5.77
N PHE A 18 1.20 10.42 -6.25
CA PHE A 18 1.23 11.47 -7.27
C PHE A 18 1.80 12.74 -6.66
N ASN A 19 1.31 13.07 -5.46
CA ASN A 19 1.84 14.13 -4.61
C ASN A 19 2.05 13.57 -3.23
N THR A 20 3.12 13.96 -2.57
CA THR A 20 3.36 13.51 -1.19
C THR A 20 2.52 14.28 -0.18
N ASP A 21 1.99 15.43 -0.57
CA ASP A 21 1.09 16.24 0.26
C ASP A 21 -0.14 16.59 -0.56
N PRO A 22 -1.32 16.58 0.04
CA PRO A 22 -1.61 16.07 1.37
C PRO A 22 -1.74 14.55 1.38
N GLN A 23 -1.45 13.93 2.50
CA GLN A 23 -1.70 12.50 2.65
C GLN A 23 -1.94 12.17 4.12
N VAL A 24 -2.70 11.11 4.36
CA VAL A 24 -2.90 10.56 5.69
C VAL A 24 -2.65 9.07 5.60
N SER A 25 -1.77 8.58 6.44
CA SER A 25 -1.47 7.15 6.48
C SER A 25 -1.42 6.68 7.92
N VAL A 26 -1.67 5.39 8.12
CA VAL A 26 -1.67 4.79 9.46
C VAL A 26 -0.88 3.49 9.43
N GLY A 27 -0.30 3.13 10.58
CA GLY A 27 0.39 1.86 10.71
C GLY A 27 -0.61 0.72 10.83
N ILE A 28 -0.36 -0.38 10.13
CA ILE A 28 -1.20 -1.57 10.18
C ILE A 28 -0.33 -2.80 10.22
N LEU A 29 -0.96 -3.94 10.53
CA LEU A 29 -0.33 -5.25 10.39
C LEU A 29 -0.78 -5.83 9.05
N VAL A 30 0.17 -6.27 8.24
CA VAL A 30 -0.10 -6.79 6.89
C VAL A 30 0.01 -8.30 6.93
N SER A 31 -1.05 -8.99 6.50
CA SER A 31 -1.08 -10.45 6.48
C SER A 31 -0.35 -11.00 5.26
N ASP A 32 0.20 -12.20 5.41
CA ASP A 32 0.78 -12.95 4.30
C ASP A 32 -0.27 -13.79 3.55
N THR A 33 -1.53 -13.71 3.95
CA THR A 33 -2.60 -14.48 3.33
C THR A 33 -2.78 -14.08 1.86
N GLY A 34 -2.75 -15.05 0.98
CA GLY A 34 -2.94 -14.82 -0.44
C GLY A 34 -1.73 -14.28 -1.17
N ILE A 35 -0.59 -14.17 -0.49
CA ILE A 35 0.64 -13.68 -1.11
C ILE A 35 1.46 -14.86 -1.61
N THR A 36 1.82 -14.82 -2.88
CA THR A 36 2.61 -15.88 -3.51
C THR A 36 4.09 -15.52 -3.44
N ALA A 37 4.91 -16.47 -3.07
CA ALA A 37 6.36 -16.27 -3.04
C ALA A 37 6.88 -16.06 -4.46
N GLY A 38 7.80 -15.12 -4.61
CA GLY A 38 8.48 -14.89 -5.89
C GLY A 38 9.57 -15.91 -6.15
N ASP A 39 10.31 -15.71 -7.22
CA ASP A 39 11.38 -16.62 -7.62
C ASP A 39 12.46 -16.74 -6.56
N ASP A 40 12.65 -15.69 -5.77
CA ASP A 40 13.64 -15.67 -4.70
C ASP A 40 13.09 -16.24 -3.39
N GLY A 41 11.88 -16.77 -3.39
CA GLY A 41 11.23 -17.34 -2.22
C GLY A 41 10.65 -16.32 -1.26
N ARG A 42 10.67 -15.05 -1.60
CA ARG A 42 10.18 -13.99 -0.72
C ARG A 42 8.75 -13.64 -1.07
N LYS A 43 7.98 -13.34 -0.03
CA LYS A 43 6.60 -12.88 -0.19
C LYS A 43 6.56 -11.38 0.07
N ILE A 44 6.36 -10.64 -0.99
CA ILE A 44 6.34 -9.17 -0.90
C ILE A 44 4.96 -8.67 -1.29
N VAL A 45 4.35 -7.89 -0.40
CA VAL A 45 3.11 -7.18 -0.72
C VAL A 45 3.54 -5.83 -1.27
N LYS A 46 3.23 -5.59 -2.53
CA LYS A 46 3.71 -4.40 -3.22
C LYS A 46 2.94 -3.15 -2.81
N ALA A 47 3.64 -2.02 -2.82
CA ALA A 47 3.00 -0.73 -2.61
C ALA A 47 1.89 -0.53 -3.63
N GLY A 48 0.77 0.02 -3.19
CA GLY A 48 -0.39 0.22 -4.05
C GLY A 48 -1.40 -0.91 -3.97
N THR A 49 -1.07 -2.00 -3.28
CA THR A 49 -2.02 -3.12 -3.11
C THR A 49 -3.19 -2.68 -2.26
N PRO A 50 -4.44 -2.85 -2.74
CA PRO A 50 -5.62 -2.54 -1.92
C PRO A 50 -5.71 -3.51 -0.75
N MET A 51 -6.04 -2.97 0.42
CA MET A 51 -6.06 -3.76 1.65
C MET A 51 -7.43 -3.67 2.31
N ALA A 52 -7.91 -4.80 2.81
CA ALA A 52 -9.16 -4.87 3.55
C ALA A 52 -8.87 -5.17 5.01
N GLY A 53 -9.64 -4.56 5.90
CA GLY A 53 -9.50 -4.74 7.33
C GLY A 53 -10.29 -3.68 8.07
N SER A 54 -10.10 -3.63 9.38
CA SER A 54 -10.82 -2.66 10.21
C SER A 54 -9.85 -1.59 10.72
N LEU A 55 -10.16 -0.34 10.41
CA LEU A 55 -9.37 0.78 10.90
C LEU A 55 -9.49 0.95 12.41
N GLU A 56 -10.51 0.34 13.01
CA GLU A 56 -10.69 0.36 14.45
C GLU A 56 -9.97 -0.78 15.15
N ALA A 57 -9.40 -1.71 14.37
CA ALA A 57 -8.67 -2.86 14.91
C ALA A 57 -7.40 -3.08 14.10
N ARG A 58 -6.53 -2.08 14.08
CA ARG A 58 -5.33 -2.10 13.23
C ARG A 58 -4.29 -3.12 13.65
N GLY A 59 -4.40 -3.67 14.85
CA GLY A 59 -3.55 -4.77 15.29
C GLY A 59 -3.95 -6.12 14.71
N THR A 60 -5.15 -6.22 14.13
CA THR A 60 -5.59 -7.41 13.41
C THR A 60 -5.11 -7.27 11.96
N ALA A 61 -4.57 -8.36 11.42
CA ALA A 61 -3.91 -8.29 10.11
C ALA A 61 -4.87 -7.89 8.99
N PHE A 62 -4.42 -6.95 8.17
CA PHE A 62 -5.12 -6.54 6.96
C PHE A 62 -4.67 -7.44 5.82
N THR A 63 -5.59 -7.73 4.89
CA THR A 63 -5.30 -8.62 3.78
C THR A 63 -5.46 -7.89 2.45
N LYS A 64 -4.69 -8.34 1.45
CA LYS A 64 -4.88 -7.81 0.11
C LYS A 64 -6.26 -8.25 -0.39
N ALA A 65 -6.97 -7.36 -1.03
CA ALA A 65 -8.33 -7.64 -1.46
C ALA A 65 -8.77 -6.68 -2.55
N SER A 66 -9.87 -7.02 -3.21
CA SER A 66 -10.53 -6.11 -4.14
C SER A 66 -11.93 -5.74 -3.66
N GLU A 67 -12.33 -6.24 -2.48
CA GLU A 67 -13.60 -5.90 -1.85
C GLU A 67 -13.36 -5.61 -0.38
N GLY A 68 -14.19 -4.72 0.18
CA GLY A 68 -14.02 -4.31 1.57
C GLY A 68 -12.76 -3.50 1.80
N VAL A 69 -12.25 -2.89 0.77
CA VAL A 69 -10.98 -2.17 0.82
C VAL A 69 -11.15 -0.86 1.58
N VAL A 70 -10.21 -0.59 2.50
CA VAL A 70 -10.22 0.64 3.29
C VAL A 70 -9.05 1.55 3.00
N GLY A 71 -8.10 1.09 2.19
CA GLY A 71 -6.96 1.89 1.78
C GLY A 71 -6.02 1.08 0.92
N VAL A 72 -4.88 1.67 0.58
CA VAL A 72 -3.86 0.97 -0.19
C VAL A 72 -2.54 0.99 0.57
N LEU A 73 -1.73 -0.02 0.35
CA LEU A 73 -0.44 -0.12 1.00
C LEU A 73 0.49 0.95 0.44
N LEU A 74 1.15 1.69 1.31
CA LEU A 74 1.98 2.81 0.89
C LEU A 74 3.38 2.38 0.46
N HIS A 75 3.92 1.35 1.10
CA HIS A 75 5.27 0.84 0.82
C HIS A 75 5.22 -0.67 0.70
N ASP A 76 6.21 -1.24 0.02
CA ASP A 76 6.34 -2.70 -0.04
C ASP A 76 6.57 -3.26 1.36
N VAL A 77 5.97 -4.42 1.62
CA VAL A 77 6.11 -5.10 2.91
C VAL A 77 6.50 -6.55 2.66
N ASP A 78 7.57 -6.99 3.29
CA ASP A 78 8.05 -8.36 3.19
C ASP A 78 7.37 -9.21 4.26
N VAL A 79 6.49 -10.10 3.84
CA VAL A 79 5.73 -10.98 4.74
C VAL A 79 6.19 -12.43 4.65
N THR A 80 7.43 -12.65 4.22
CA THR A 80 7.96 -14.01 4.05
C THR A 80 7.89 -14.81 5.34
N ALA A 81 8.15 -14.18 6.48
CA ALA A 81 8.14 -14.84 7.78
C ALA A 81 6.77 -14.80 8.46
N GLY A 82 5.77 -14.22 7.80
CA GLY A 82 4.43 -14.08 8.36
C GLY A 82 3.99 -12.62 8.32
N ALA A 83 2.93 -12.31 9.06
CA ALA A 83 2.39 -10.95 9.10
C ALA A 83 3.46 -9.97 9.58
N GLU A 84 3.48 -8.78 8.99
CA GLU A 84 4.49 -7.79 9.28
C GLU A 84 3.88 -6.40 9.29
N ASN A 85 4.55 -5.46 9.94
CA ASN A 85 4.05 -4.08 10.01
C ASN A 85 4.18 -3.39 8.66
N GLY A 86 3.19 -2.57 8.34
CA GLY A 86 3.21 -1.78 7.13
C GLY A 86 2.47 -0.48 7.34
N THR A 87 2.35 0.30 6.27
CA THR A 87 1.69 1.61 6.31
C THR A 87 0.56 1.62 5.30
N LEU A 88 -0.63 1.95 5.76
CA LEU A 88 -1.83 2.02 4.91
C LEU A 88 -2.15 3.48 4.60
N LEU A 89 -2.27 3.78 3.32
CA LEU A 89 -2.68 5.11 2.86
C LEU A 89 -4.20 5.16 2.85
N ILE A 90 -4.78 6.08 3.63
CA ILE A 90 -6.23 6.24 3.69
C ILE A 90 -6.71 7.54 3.06
N PHE A 91 -5.80 8.46 2.78
CA PHE A 91 -6.13 9.71 2.11
C PHE A 91 -4.92 10.18 1.32
N GLY A 92 -5.13 10.49 0.05
CA GLY A 92 -4.06 10.99 -0.78
C GLY A 92 -4.31 10.72 -2.26
N PHE A 93 -3.27 10.94 -3.07
CA PHE A 93 -3.35 10.79 -4.52
C PHE A 93 -2.30 9.78 -4.96
N VAL A 94 -2.74 8.73 -5.62
CA VAL A 94 -1.88 7.64 -6.08
C VAL A 94 -1.74 7.72 -7.60
N ASP A 95 -0.49 7.67 -8.06
CA ASP A 95 -0.19 7.65 -9.50
C ASP A 95 -0.12 6.19 -9.94
N LEU A 96 -1.11 5.75 -10.70
CA LEU A 96 -1.18 4.35 -11.16
C LEU A 96 -0.01 3.98 -12.06
N ASN A 97 0.65 4.96 -12.66
CA ASN A 97 1.84 4.68 -13.47
C ASN A 97 3.02 4.24 -12.63
N LYS A 98 2.98 4.51 -11.32
CA LYS A 98 4.07 4.15 -10.39
C LYS A 98 3.75 2.88 -9.61
N VAL A 99 2.57 2.32 -9.76
CA VAL A 99 2.14 1.14 -9.03
C VAL A 99 2.53 -0.11 -9.81
N ASP A 100 3.01 -1.13 -9.08
CA ASP A 100 3.35 -2.42 -9.67
C ASP A 100 2.14 -2.99 -10.44
N THR A 101 2.41 -3.65 -11.56
CA THR A 101 1.36 -4.16 -12.44
C THR A 101 0.39 -5.09 -11.70
N THR A 102 0.92 -5.96 -10.86
CA THR A 102 0.09 -6.90 -10.11
C THR A 102 -0.83 -6.18 -9.13
N ALA A 103 -0.29 -5.18 -8.43
CA ALA A 103 -1.10 -4.39 -7.50
C ALA A 103 -2.11 -3.55 -8.24
N ALA A 104 -1.73 -2.96 -9.37
CA ALA A 104 -2.63 -2.14 -10.17
C ALA A 104 -3.81 -2.95 -10.70
N ALA A 105 -3.60 -4.23 -10.98
CA ALA A 105 -4.67 -5.10 -11.46
C ALA A 105 -5.76 -5.31 -10.42
N LEU A 106 -5.44 -5.14 -9.15
CA LEU A 106 -6.41 -5.26 -8.06
C LEU A 106 -7.19 -3.97 -7.83
N ILE A 107 -6.74 -2.87 -8.40
CA ILE A 107 -7.41 -1.58 -8.26
C ILE A 107 -8.49 -1.48 -9.33
N THR A 108 -9.61 -2.11 -9.02
CA THR A 108 -10.77 -2.17 -9.91
C THR A 108 -11.66 -0.94 -9.73
N SER A 109 -12.70 -0.85 -10.56
CA SER A 109 -13.70 0.21 -10.39
C SER A 109 -14.33 0.16 -9.01
N GLY A 110 -14.54 -1.05 -8.48
CA GLY A 110 -15.10 -1.21 -7.15
C GLY A 110 -14.20 -0.65 -6.06
N VAL A 111 -12.89 -0.87 -6.20
CA VAL A 111 -11.92 -0.33 -5.25
C VAL A 111 -11.91 1.20 -5.31
N LYS A 112 -11.91 1.75 -6.52
CA LYS A 112 -11.92 3.21 -6.68
C LYS A 112 -13.17 3.82 -6.07
N THR A 113 -14.31 3.15 -6.23
CA THR A 113 -15.56 3.61 -5.64
C THR A 113 -15.53 3.52 -4.12
N ALA A 114 -14.99 2.42 -3.59
CA ALA A 114 -14.92 2.20 -2.15
C ALA A 114 -14.02 3.24 -1.46
N LEU A 115 -12.98 3.68 -2.15
CA LEU A 115 -12.02 4.64 -1.59
C LEU A 115 -12.32 6.08 -1.98
N LYS A 116 -13.44 6.31 -2.66
CA LYS A 116 -13.84 7.66 -3.05
C LYS A 116 -13.98 8.54 -1.80
N GLY A 117 -13.40 9.72 -1.88
CA GLY A 117 -13.38 10.62 -0.73
C GLY A 117 -12.12 10.49 0.12
N GLY A 118 -11.33 9.46 -0.12
CA GLY A 118 -10.05 9.26 0.56
C GLY A 118 -8.91 9.19 -0.43
N VAL A 119 -8.72 8.02 -1.04
CA VAL A 119 -7.64 7.83 -2.00
C VAL A 119 -8.16 8.05 -3.42
N THR A 120 -7.48 8.94 -4.15
CA THR A 120 -7.80 9.24 -5.55
C THR A 120 -6.69 8.67 -6.43
N PHE A 121 -7.09 7.94 -7.46
CA PHE A 121 -6.14 7.31 -8.37
C PHE A 121 -6.04 8.10 -9.67
N LEU A 122 -4.81 8.44 -10.04
CA LEU A 122 -4.51 9.21 -11.23
C LEU A 122 -3.63 8.38 -12.16
N LYS A 123 -3.70 8.71 -13.46
CA LYS A 123 -2.91 7.94 -14.41
C LYS A 123 -2.25 8.83 -15.44
#